data_d2461875007f4e68cd62d87d09ba4387
#
_entry.id   d2461875007f4e68cd62d87d09ba4387
#
_cell.length_a   1.000
_cell.length_b   1.000
_cell.length_c   1.000
_cell.angle_alpha   90.00
_cell.angle_beta   90.00
_cell.angle_gamma   90.00
#
_symmetry.space_group_name_H-M   'P 1'
#
loop_
_entity.id
_entity.type
_entity.pdbx_description
1 polymer ?
#
loop_
_entity_poly.entity_id
_entity_poly.type
_entity_poly.pdbx_seq_one_letter_code
_entity_poly.pdbx_strand_id
1 'polypeptide(L)'
;NAIYGFLLIPFYKLFPTLGWYYILEMASVFISFTTISYILISKMGTKFGVLLSTLFSALFAKDFYLTVQFTQCASLLSATGMLTFVHAAFPKDSTENFSNKKSYLAIFYAIILLTFGSVMRYQAFLMGMPFFAFALLLLFKPALKYKWRIILGIAIIFISAFSIRSFDKSLYQNKDY
;
A
#
# COMPACT_ATOMS: atom_id res chain seq x y z
N ASN A 1 -4.84 10.40 -13.78
CA ASN A 1 -3.42 10.02 -13.70
C ASN A 1 -2.99 9.40 -15.02
N ALA A 2 -2.16 10.10 -15.79
CA ALA A 2 -1.67 9.63 -17.08
C ALA A 2 -0.86 8.33 -16.93
N ILE A 3 -0.02 8.24 -15.90
CA ILE A 3 0.85 7.08 -15.65
C ILE A 3 0.04 5.79 -15.49
N TYR A 4 -1.07 5.83 -14.72
CA TYR A 4 -1.92 4.66 -14.56
C TYR A 4 -2.54 4.22 -15.90
N GLY A 5 -2.97 5.18 -16.72
CA GLY A 5 -3.45 4.91 -18.09
C GLY A 5 -2.36 4.28 -18.97
N PHE A 6 -1.13 4.80 -18.93
CA PHE A 6 0.00 4.24 -19.67
C PHE A 6 0.33 2.80 -19.26
N LEU A 7 0.25 2.50 -17.97
CA LEU A 7 0.46 1.14 -17.44
C LEU A 7 -0.58 0.16 -17.97
N LEU A 8 -1.78 0.62 -18.29
CA LEU A 8 -2.86 -0.23 -18.83
C LEU A 8 -2.76 -0.47 -20.36
N ILE A 9 -2.07 0.39 -21.10
CA ILE A 9 -1.97 0.27 -22.57
C ILE A 9 -1.52 -1.13 -23.04
N PRO A 10 -0.43 -1.73 -22.50
CA PRO A 10 -0.01 -3.06 -22.94
C PRO A 10 -1.07 -4.13 -22.70
N PHE A 11 -1.82 -4.05 -21.60
CA PHE A 11 -2.89 -4.99 -21.29
C PHE A 11 -4.06 -4.86 -22.26
N TYR A 12 -4.48 -3.64 -22.61
CA TYR A 12 -5.51 -3.41 -23.62
C TYR A 12 -5.07 -3.80 -25.03
N LYS A 13 -3.77 -3.72 -25.35
CA LYS A 13 -3.24 -4.22 -26.63
C LYS A 13 -3.31 -5.74 -26.74
N LEU A 14 -3.11 -6.47 -25.63
CA LEU A 14 -3.18 -7.93 -25.60
C LEU A 14 -4.62 -8.45 -25.63
N PHE A 15 -5.50 -7.84 -24.84
CA PHE A 15 -6.90 -8.26 -24.70
C PHE A 15 -7.81 -7.03 -24.61
N PRO A 16 -8.23 -6.46 -25.76
CA PRO A 16 -8.97 -5.19 -25.79
C PRO A 16 -10.40 -5.29 -25.24
N THR A 17 -10.97 -6.49 -25.19
CA THR A 17 -12.35 -6.73 -24.71
C THR A 17 -12.47 -6.79 -23.20
N LEU A 18 -11.34 -6.89 -22.47
CA LEU A 18 -11.35 -6.97 -21.00
C LEU A 18 -11.29 -5.58 -20.38
N GLY A 19 -12.08 -5.37 -19.35
CA GLY A 19 -12.07 -4.14 -18.53
C GLY A 19 -10.88 -4.12 -17.56
N TRP A 20 -9.65 -3.99 -18.07
CA TRP A 20 -8.41 -4.04 -17.28
C TRP A 20 -8.37 -3.05 -16.13
N TYR A 21 -8.98 -1.89 -16.33
CA TYR A 21 -9.11 -0.89 -15.28
C TYR A 21 -9.82 -1.46 -14.05
N TYR A 22 -10.99 -2.05 -14.27
CA TYR A 22 -11.79 -2.68 -13.21
C TYR A 22 -11.08 -3.89 -12.58
N ILE A 23 -10.43 -4.72 -13.40
CA ILE A 23 -9.69 -5.90 -12.94
C ILE A 23 -8.57 -5.49 -11.98
N LEU A 24 -7.80 -4.43 -12.30
CA LEU A 24 -6.73 -3.96 -11.43
C LEU A 24 -7.26 -3.32 -10.13
N GLU A 25 -8.40 -2.63 -10.19
CA GLU A 25 -9.06 -2.11 -8.99
C GLU A 25 -9.50 -3.26 -8.06
N MET A 26 -10.19 -4.27 -8.61
CA MET A 26 -10.59 -5.45 -7.85
C MET A 26 -9.40 -6.22 -7.28
N ALA A 27 -8.34 -6.40 -8.07
CA ALA A 27 -7.10 -7.02 -7.60
C ALA A 27 -6.47 -6.24 -6.45
N SER A 28 -6.47 -4.90 -6.52
CA SER A 28 -5.93 -4.04 -5.45
C SER A 28 -6.72 -4.19 -4.15
N VAL A 29 -8.05 -4.26 -4.24
CA VAL A 29 -8.94 -4.53 -3.09
C VAL A 29 -8.65 -5.90 -2.50
N PHE A 30 -8.62 -6.95 -3.33
CA PHE A 30 -8.36 -8.32 -2.89
C PHE A 30 -6.99 -8.44 -2.19
N ILE A 31 -5.94 -7.89 -2.78
CA ILE A 31 -4.59 -7.86 -2.20
C ILE A 31 -4.61 -7.14 -0.85
N SER A 32 -5.31 -6.01 -0.75
CA SER A 32 -5.41 -5.23 0.48
C SER A 32 -6.11 -6.00 1.60
N PHE A 33 -7.28 -6.58 1.33
CA PHE A 33 -8.03 -7.38 2.32
C PHE A 33 -7.22 -8.58 2.80
N THR A 34 -6.58 -9.31 1.87
CA THR A 34 -5.74 -10.46 2.21
C THR A 34 -4.55 -10.05 3.09
N THR A 35 -3.88 -8.95 2.74
CA THR A 35 -2.73 -8.46 3.48
C THR A 35 -3.12 -7.97 4.88
N ILE A 36 -4.21 -7.21 5.01
CA ILE A 36 -4.72 -6.75 6.31
C ILE A 36 -5.09 -7.94 7.19
N SER A 37 -5.82 -8.92 6.63
CA SER A 37 -6.19 -10.15 7.35
C SER A 37 -4.96 -10.91 7.85
N TYR A 38 -3.95 -11.07 7.00
CA TYR A 38 -2.68 -11.68 7.38
C TYR A 38 -2.00 -10.95 8.55
N ILE A 39 -1.93 -9.62 8.50
CA ILE A 39 -1.34 -8.80 9.56
C ILE A 39 -2.11 -8.95 10.88
N LEU A 40 -3.45 -8.91 10.83
CA LEU A 40 -4.30 -9.08 12.01
C LEU A 40 -4.08 -10.43 12.67
N ILE A 41 -4.09 -11.51 11.88
CA ILE A 41 -3.86 -12.88 12.39
C ILE A 41 -2.45 -13.01 12.97
N SER A 42 -1.45 -12.49 12.29
CA SER A 42 -0.05 -12.54 12.72
C SER A 42 0.21 -11.79 14.04
N LYS A 43 -0.43 -10.63 14.23
CA LYS A 43 -0.20 -9.79 15.42
C LYS A 43 -1.06 -10.17 16.62
N MET A 44 -2.31 -10.56 16.40
CA MET A 44 -3.30 -10.76 17.46
C MET A 44 -3.54 -12.24 17.80
N GLY A 45 -2.87 -13.15 17.08
CA GLY A 45 -3.06 -14.59 17.22
C GLY A 45 -4.28 -15.08 16.44
N THR A 46 -4.31 -16.41 16.21
CA THR A 46 -5.24 -17.01 15.25
C THR A 46 -6.71 -16.73 15.59
N LYS A 47 -7.15 -16.96 16.83
CA LYS A 47 -8.57 -16.81 17.19
C LYS A 47 -9.06 -15.36 17.07
N PHE A 48 -8.36 -14.45 17.71
CA PHE A 48 -8.76 -13.04 17.74
C PHE A 48 -8.48 -12.33 16.41
N GLY A 49 -7.38 -12.69 15.74
CA GLY A 49 -7.06 -12.16 14.41
C GLY A 49 -8.05 -12.59 13.34
N VAL A 50 -8.52 -13.84 13.36
CA VAL A 50 -9.58 -14.31 12.44
C VAL A 50 -10.90 -13.57 12.72
N LEU A 51 -11.29 -13.43 13.99
CA LEU A 51 -12.49 -12.68 14.35
C LEU A 51 -12.44 -11.26 13.80
N LEU A 52 -11.34 -10.53 14.04
CA LEU A 52 -11.18 -9.15 13.57
C LEU A 52 -11.12 -9.06 12.04
N SER A 53 -10.45 -9.99 11.36
CA SER A 53 -10.38 -9.97 9.89
C SER A 53 -11.75 -10.27 9.27
N THR A 54 -12.52 -11.17 9.86
CA THR A 54 -13.91 -11.45 9.44
C THR A 54 -14.80 -10.23 9.67
N LEU A 55 -14.70 -9.59 10.83
CA LEU A 55 -15.45 -8.36 11.13
C LEU A 55 -15.07 -7.23 10.17
N PHE A 56 -13.78 -7.02 9.92
CA PHE A 56 -13.29 -6.05 8.94
C PHE A 56 -13.88 -6.33 7.54
N SER A 57 -13.80 -7.58 7.10
CA SER A 57 -14.36 -7.98 5.81
C SER A 57 -15.87 -7.78 5.75
N ALA A 58 -16.62 -8.17 6.79
CA ALA A 58 -18.07 -8.02 6.85
C ALA A 58 -18.51 -6.54 6.79
N LEU A 59 -17.78 -5.65 7.45
CA LEU A 59 -18.09 -4.22 7.48
C LEU A 59 -17.77 -3.51 6.16
N PHE A 60 -16.63 -3.83 5.53
CA PHE A 60 -16.09 -3.05 4.42
C PHE A 60 -16.19 -3.73 3.06
N ALA A 61 -16.37 -5.06 2.97
CA ALA A 61 -16.39 -5.76 1.69
C ALA A 61 -17.48 -5.24 0.76
N LYS A 62 -18.67 -4.95 1.29
CA LYS A 62 -19.78 -4.41 0.49
C LYS A 62 -19.36 -3.13 -0.24
N ASP A 63 -18.78 -2.17 0.47
CA ASP A 63 -18.45 -0.87 -0.10
C ASP A 63 -17.30 -0.97 -1.11
N PHE A 64 -16.32 -1.86 -0.87
CA PHE A 64 -15.17 -2.02 -1.75
C PHE A 64 -15.42 -2.94 -2.96
N TYR A 65 -16.32 -3.92 -2.86
CA TYR A 65 -16.59 -4.87 -3.96
C TYR A 65 -17.83 -4.54 -4.78
N LEU A 66 -18.85 -3.92 -4.19
CA LEU A 66 -20.07 -3.57 -4.91
C LEU A 66 -20.07 -2.15 -5.47
N THR A 67 -19.44 -1.21 -4.76
CA THR A 67 -19.32 0.19 -5.18
C THR A 67 -17.86 0.56 -5.44
N VAL A 68 -17.23 -0.20 -6.35
CA VAL A 68 -15.80 0.00 -6.66
C VAL A 68 -15.56 1.42 -7.13
N GLN A 69 -14.75 2.16 -6.38
CA GLN A 69 -14.34 3.50 -6.71
C GLN A 69 -12.81 3.60 -6.72
N PHE A 70 -12.27 4.13 -7.77
CA PHE A 70 -10.82 4.32 -7.96
C PHE A 70 -10.12 4.94 -6.75
N THR A 71 -10.73 5.98 -6.17
CA THR A 71 -10.18 6.66 -4.99
C THR A 71 -10.14 5.77 -3.76
N GLN A 72 -11.20 4.99 -3.54
CA GLN A 72 -11.29 4.07 -2.42
C GLN A 72 -10.24 2.95 -2.56
N CYS A 73 -10.10 2.38 -3.75
CA CYS A 73 -9.08 1.36 -4.03
C CYS A 73 -7.66 1.89 -3.79
N ALA A 74 -7.36 3.10 -4.27
CA ALA A 74 -6.07 3.75 -4.07
C ALA A 74 -5.80 4.04 -2.58
N SER A 75 -6.81 4.50 -1.84
CA SER A 75 -6.70 4.77 -0.39
C SER A 75 -6.47 3.50 0.40
N LEU A 76 -7.24 2.45 0.12
CA LEU A 76 -7.11 1.16 0.77
C LEU A 76 -5.75 0.53 0.52
N LEU A 77 -5.28 0.56 -0.73
CA LEU A 77 -3.98 0.04 -1.10
C LEU A 77 -2.83 0.79 -0.42
N SER A 78 -2.92 2.13 -0.37
CA SER A 78 -1.95 2.97 0.32
C SER A 78 -1.94 2.70 1.83
N ALA A 79 -3.10 2.62 2.47
CA ALA A 79 -3.24 2.30 3.89
C ALA A 79 -2.67 0.91 4.20
N THR A 80 -2.94 -0.07 3.34
CA THR A 80 -2.39 -1.42 3.46
C THR A 80 -0.87 -1.43 3.36
N GLY A 81 -0.30 -0.66 2.43
CA GLY A 81 1.14 -0.50 2.29
C GLY A 81 1.78 0.12 3.53
N MET A 82 1.16 1.18 4.10
CA MET A 82 1.60 1.81 5.35
C MET A 82 1.55 0.83 6.53
N LEU A 83 0.45 0.10 6.67
CA LEU A 83 0.29 -0.90 7.72
C LEU A 83 1.31 -2.04 7.59
N THR A 84 1.57 -2.51 6.37
CA THR A 84 2.57 -3.54 6.08
C THR A 84 3.98 -3.05 6.42
N PHE A 85 4.30 -1.79 6.10
CA PHE A 85 5.58 -1.19 6.46
C PHE A 85 5.77 -1.14 7.97
N VAL A 86 4.75 -0.66 8.71
CA VAL A 86 4.77 -0.62 10.17
C VAL A 86 4.90 -2.04 10.74
N HIS A 87 4.14 -3.00 10.21
CA HIS A 87 4.23 -4.40 10.65
C HIS A 87 5.63 -4.99 10.45
N ALA A 88 6.27 -4.72 9.31
CA ALA A 88 7.61 -5.19 9.00
C ALA A 88 8.71 -4.48 9.79
N ALA A 89 8.52 -3.18 10.07
CA ALA A 89 9.48 -2.37 10.82
C ALA A 89 9.48 -2.68 12.33
N PHE A 90 8.35 -3.17 12.88
CA PHE A 90 8.17 -3.42 14.32
C PHE A 90 7.71 -4.87 14.58
N PRO A 91 8.62 -5.86 14.48
CA PRO A 91 8.30 -7.25 14.77
C PRO A 91 7.87 -7.42 16.24
N LYS A 92 6.98 -8.38 16.52
CA LYS A 92 6.40 -8.62 17.85
C LYS A 92 7.45 -9.10 18.85
N ASP A 93 8.38 -9.94 18.39
CA ASP A 93 9.41 -10.54 19.24
C ASP A 93 10.75 -9.85 19.00
N SER A 94 11.32 -9.28 20.08
CA SER A 94 12.66 -8.68 20.10
C SER A 94 13.78 -9.68 19.78
N THR A 95 13.48 -10.97 19.82
CA THR A 95 14.38 -12.07 19.44
C THR A 95 14.37 -12.38 17.94
N GLU A 96 13.32 -12.01 17.21
CA GLU A 96 13.34 -12.09 15.76
C GLU A 96 14.28 -11.00 15.23
N ASN A 97 15.49 -11.40 14.89
CA ASN A 97 16.46 -10.52 14.27
C ASN A 97 15.82 -9.87 13.02
N PHE A 98 15.70 -8.55 13.04
CA PHE A 98 15.30 -7.73 11.88
C PHE A 98 16.21 -7.98 10.66
N SER A 99 17.30 -8.69 10.84
CA SER A 99 18.20 -9.21 9.82
C SER A 99 17.58 -10.34 8.98
N ASN A 100 16.36 -10.78 9.30
CA ASN A 100 15.76 -11.92 8.62
C ASN A 100 15.28 -11.50 7.22
N LYS A 101 15.60 -12.29 6.21
CA LYS A 101 15.20 -12.11 4.80
C LYS A 101 13.70 -11.81 4.64
N LYS A 102 12.87 -12.35 5.54
CA LYS A 102 11.41 -12.11 5.59
C LYS A 102 11.05 -10.64 5.84
N SER A 103 11.77 -9.93 6.70
CA SER A 103 11.49 -8.52 7.02
C SER A 103 11.81 -7.60 5.83
N TYR A 104 12.89 -7.87 5.10
CA TYR A 104 13.20 -7.12 3.88
C TYR A 104 12.17 -7.33 2.78
N LEU A 105 11.72 -8.58 2.59
CA LEU A 105 10.65 -8.88 1.62
C LEU A 105 9.36 -8.16 1.97
N ALA A 106 8.99 -8.10 3.27
CA ALA A 106 7.79 -7.39 3.71
C ALA A 106 7.90 -5.88 3.51
N ILE A 107 9.07 -5.28 3.76
CA ILE A 107 9.32 -3.85 3.46
C ILE A 107 9.26 -3.60 1.95
N PHE A 108 9.89 -4.44 1.14
CA PHE A 108 9.84 -4.33 -0.31
C PHE A 108 8.41 -4.42 -0.84
N TYR A 109 7.64 -5.37 -0.33
CA TYR A 109 6.22 -5.52 -0.65
C TYR A 109 5.40 -4.27 -0.24
N ALA A 110 5.65 -3.71 0.94
CA ALA A 110 5.02 -2.47 1.39
C ALA A 110 5.33 -1.29 0.46
N ILE A 111 6.58 -1.17 0.00
CA ILE A 111 6.99 -0.13 -0.96
C ILE A 111 6.25 -0.29 -2.28
N ILE A 112 6.09 -1.52 -2.79
CA ILE A 112 5.32 -1.79 -4.02
C ILE A 112 3.87 -1.33 -3.84
N LEU A 113 3.20 -1.70 -2.74
CA LEU A 113 1.81 -1.31 -2.48
C LEU A 113 1.66 0.22 -2.41
N LEU A 114 2.56 0.90 -1.70
CA LEU A 114 2.57 2.36 -1.57
C LEU A 114 2.81 3.06 -2.91
N THR A 115 3.77 2.56 -3.68
CA THR A 115 4.07 3.08 -5.01
C THR A 115 2.86 2.93 -5.93
N PHE A 116 2.23 1.75 -5.95
CA PHE A 116 1.07 1.50 -6.79
C PHE A 116 -0.14 2.34 -6.34
N GLY A 117 -0.39 2.45 -5.04
CA GLY A 117 -1.42 3.35 -4.48
C GLY A 117 -1.20 4.82 -4.87
N SER A 118 0.05 5.30 -4.85
CA SER A 118 0.39 6.66 -5.27
C SER A 118 0.25 6.89 -6.78
N VAL A 119 0.55 5.86 -7.60
CA VAL A 119 0.31 5.87 -9.05
C VAL A 119 -1.18 5.93 -9.35
N MET A 120 -2.00 5.16 -8.64
CA MET A 120 -3.45 5.25 -8.79
C MET A 120 -3.94 6.64 -8.42
N ARG A 121 -3.73 7.10 -7.19
CA ARG A 121 -4.17 8.43 -6.77
C ARG A 121 -3.26 9.02 -5.70
N TYR A 122 -2.40 9.95 -6.11
CA TYR A 122 -1.45 10.61 -5.23
C TYR A 122 -2.11 11.32 -4.02
N GLN A 123 -3.27 11.94 -4.21
CA GLN A 123 -4.01 12.59 -3.13
C GLN A 123 -4.46 11.61 -2.05
N ALA A 124 -4.94 10.43 -2.45
CA ALA A 124 -5.35 9.38 -1.52
C ALA A 124 -4.16 8.86 -0.69
N PHE A 125 -3.01 8.70 -1.33
CA PHE A 125 -1.75 8.38 -0.64
C PHE A 125 -1.37 9.45 0.39
N LEU A 126 -1.45 10.75 0.02
CA LEU A 126 -1.14 11.84 0.95
C LEU A 126 -2.08 11.91 2.16
N MET A 127 -3.36 11.59 1.99
CA MET A 127 -4.33 11.57 3.09
C MET A 127 -3.96 10.57 4.19
N GLY A 128 -3.32 9.46 3.84
CA GLY A 128 -2.83 8.47 4.80
C GLY A 128 -1.54 8.87 5.54
N MET A 129 -0.76 9.81 4.99
CA MET A 129 0.57 10.17 5.52
C MET A 129 0.58 10.68 6.96
N PRO A 130 -0.35 11.55 7.43
CA PRO A 130 -0.38 11.97 8.82
C PRO A 130 -0.53 10.81 9.80
N PHE A 131 -1.41 9.85 9.49
CA PHE A 131 -1.62 8.65 10.32
C PHE A 131 -0.38 7.74 10.31
N PHE A 132 0.26 7.60 9.17
CA PHE A 132 1.49 6.85 9.03
C PHE A 132 2.64 7.48 9.83
N ALA A 133 2.82 8.80 9.74
CA ALA A 133 3.81 9.53 10.51
C ALA A 133 3.56 9.39 12.03
N PHE A 134 2.30 9.50 12.46
CA PHE A 134 1.91 9.31 13.85
C PHE A 134 2.21 7.90 14.35
N ALA A 135 1.86 6.87 13.57
CA ALA A 135 2.18 5.48 13.90
C ALA A 135 3.70 5.25 14.03
N LEU A 136 4.49 5.82 13.14
CA LEU A 136 5.96 5.75 13.21
C LEU A 136 6.51 6.46 14.46
N LEU A 137 5.96 7.63 14.83
CA LEU A 137 6.37 8.38 16.02
C LEU A 137 6.07 7.59 17.31
N LEU A 138 4.89 6.97 17.41
CA LEU A 138 4.53 6.15 18.58
C LEU A 138 5.46 4.95 18.76
N LEU A 139 5.92 4.38 17.66
CA LEU A 139 6.76 3.18 17.65
C LEU A 139 8.25 3.49 17.59
N PHE A 140 8.64 4.77 17.57
CA PHE A 140 10.03 5.19 17.36
C PHE A 140 10.97 4.76 18.48
N LYS A 141 10.52 4.77 19.74
CA LYS A 141 11.35 4.41 20.92
C LYS A 141 11.92 2.98 20.82
N PRO A 142 11.12 1.93 20.54
CA PRO A 142 11.66 0.58 20.37
C PRO A 142 12.49 0.38 19.11
N ALA A 143 12.34 1.25 18.11
CA ALA A 143 12.98 1.12 16.79
C ALA A 143 14.37 1.76 16.69
N LEU A 144 14.89 2.39 17.72
CA LEU A 144 16.18 3.11 17.70
C LEU A 144 17.35 2.27 17.18
N LYS A 145 17.33 0.95 17.41
CA LYS A 145 18.34 0.01 16.90
C LYS A 145 18.38 -0.09 15.37
N TYR A 146 17.23 0.16 14.70
CA TYR A 146 17.06 -0.03 13.26
C TYR A 146 16.70 1.26 12.51
N LYS A 147 16.93 2.42 13.16
CA LYS A 147 16.52 3.74 12.65
C LYS A 147 16.91 4.02 11.20
N TRP A 148 18.13 3.62 10.78
CA TRP A 148 18.60 3.87 9.43
C TRP A 148 17.80 3.14 8.35
N ARG A 149 17.34 1.92 8.62
CA ARG A 149 16.54 1.14 7.68
C ARG A 149 15.14 1.72 7.52
N ILE A 150 14.55 2.19 8.61
CA ILE A 150 13.26 2.86 8.60
C ILE A 150 13.36 4.19 7.87
N ILE A 151 14.38 4.99 8.15
CA ILE A 151 14.63 6.25 7.45
C ILE A 151 14.84 6.01 5.95
N LEU A 152 15.64 5.03 5.57
CA LEU A 152 15.88 4.68 4.18
C LEU A 152 14.59 4.21 3.48
N GLY A 153 13.78 3.38 4.13
CA GLY A 153 12.49 2.95 3.60
C GLY A 153 11.52 4.13 3.39
N ILE A 154 11.44 5.03 4.36
CA ILE A 154 10.64 6.25 4.26
C ILE A 154 11.15 7.15 3.12
N ALA A 155 12.47 7.34 3.01
CA ALA A 155 13.07 8.13 1.96
C ALA A 155 12.74 7.55 0.56
N ILE A 156 12.82 6.24 0.38
CA ILE A 156 12.45 5.56 -0.87
C ILE A 156 10.97 5.82 -1.21
N ILE A 157 10.07 5.71 -0.23
CA ILE A 157 8.64 5.96 -0.42
C ILE A 157 8.40 7.40 -0.89
N PHE A 158 9.01 8.38 -0.23
CA PHE A 158 8.86 9.79 -0.61
C PHE A 158 9.47 10.09 -1.98
N ILE A 159 10.66 9.57 -2.26
CA ILE A 159 11.33 9.76 -3.56
C ILE A 159 10.49 9.14 -4.67
N SER A 160 9.98 7.91 -4.51
CA SER A 160 9.14 7.25 -5.51
C SER A 160 7.85 8.03 -5.76
N ALA A 161 7.14 8.43 -4.70
CA ALA A 161 5.89 9.18 -4.82
C ALA A 161 6.10 10.57 -5.46
N PHE A 162 7.18 11.28 -5.11
CA PHE A 162 7.52 12.57 -5.70
C PHE A 162 7.92 12.44 -7.17
N SER A 163 8.74 11.43 -7.52
CA SER A 163 9.15 11.16 -8.89
C SER A 163 7.95 10.85 -9.78
N ILE A 164 7.03 10.02 -9.30
CA ILE A 164 5.79 9.68 -10.00
C ILE A 164 4.96 10.94 -10.27
N ARG A 165 4.79 11.79 -9.25
CA ARG A 165 4.04 13.05 -9.41
C ARG A 165 4.70 14.00 -10.40
N SER A 166 6.02 14.16 -10.32
CA SER A 166 6.78 15.03 -11.22
C SER A 166 6.66 14.54 -12.67
N PHE A 167 6.76 13.24 -12.88
CA PHE A 167 6.60 12.62 -14.19
C PHE A 167 5.17 12.77 -14.73
N ASP A 168 4.15 12.53 -13.91
CA ASP A 168 2.74 12.72 -14.29
C ASP A 168 2.47 14.16 -14.71
N LYS A 169 3.00 15.14 -13.96
CA LYS A 169 2.90 16.56 -14.30
C LYS A 169 3.60 16.90 -15.63
N SER A 170 4.78 16.36 -15.86
CA SER A 170 5.53 16.55 -17.11
C SER A 170 4.76 16.01 -18.33
N LEU A 171 4.11 14.86 -18.20
CA LEU A 171 3.28 14.29 -19.25
C LEU A 171 2.07 15.15 -19.61
N TYR A 172 1.48 15.83 -18.63
CA TYR A 172 0.36 16.75 -18.88
C TYR A 172 0.82 18.08 -19.51
N GLN A 173 2.02 18.55 -19.17
CA GLN A 173 2.54 19.83 -19.70
C GLN A 173 3.06 19.71 -21.14
N ASN A 174 3.54 18.54 -21.55
CA ASN A 174 4.04 18.31 -22.91
C ASN A 174 2.95 17.96 -23.93
N LYS A 175 1.69 17.97 -23.54
CA LYS A 175 0.56 17.87 -24.46
C LYS A 175 0.01 19.25 -24.71
N ASP A 176 0.59 19.95 -25.67
CA ASP A 176 -0.07 21.04 -26.37
C ASP A 176 -1.27 20.45 -27.14
N TYR A 177 -2.45 20.64 -26.57
CA TYR A 177 -3.71 20.44 -27.27
C TYR A 177 -4.18 21.75 -27.86
#